data_9d1d034b94f591c664673af64556d518
#
_entry.id   9d1d034b94f591c664673af64556d518
#
_cell.length_a   1.000
_cell.length_b   1.000
_cell.length_c   1.000
_cell.angle_alpha   90.00
_cell.angle_beta   90.00
_cell.angle_gamma   90.00
#
_symmetry.space_group_name_H-M   'P 1'
#
loop_
_entity.id
_entity.type
_entity.pdbx_description
1 polymer ?
#
loop_
_entity_poly.entity_id
_entity_poly.type
_entity_poly.pdbx_seq_one_letter_code
_entity_poly.pdbx_strand_id
1 'polypeptide(L)'
;MRPIPTFLLALVAMIAATACAAEPTLLEADTRLARIAWRLTTANAALCRERQPVTGATLHAVDQYPAGAFGDTLPAAAVLVELVLPGTPADRAGLRENDGLLAVAGQPVPVAAAQGGITSTTRNAAQALIAGRPVDAPLPLTIRRGTASSVVTVQPVPGCRVEFEVMAGNKIGASSDGQVIQIGGRLFQLFDDDQVAVVVAHELGHVVLRHRARLEAAGATWGLLSEFGRNGRLFRQAETEADLMGAYLLRNAGYDPRSAITFWRTQGGKVDGGLFRSRTHPSSKARAEAIAAELATMPANAPTPYRPPLLARRDQPLP
;
A
#
# COMPACT_ATOMS: atom_id res chain seq x y z
N MET A 1 17.92 -32.82 73.92
CA MET A 1 17.16 -32.88 72.69
C MET A 1 16.88 -31.45 72.22
N ARG A 2 17.56 -31.00 71.16
CA ARG A 2 17.39 -29.67 70.61
C ARG A 2 16.48 -29.78 69.37
N PRO A 3 15.53 -28.87 69.14
CA PRO A 3 14.67 -28.91 67.97
C PRO A 3 15.41 -28.30 66.77
N ILE A 4 15.25 -28.92 65.61
CA ILE A 4 15.75 -28.52 64.30
C ILE A 4 14.75 -27.48 63.70
N PRO A 5 15.24 -26.33 63.19
CA PRO A 5 14.34 -25.38 62.52
C PRO A 5 14.08 -25.80 61.08
N THR A 6 12.81 -25.92 60.76
CA THR A 6 12.29 -26.18 59.40
C THR A 6 12.33 -24.89 58.58
N PHE A 7 13.21 -24.81 57.59
CA PHE A 7 13.22 -23.71 56.59
C PHE A 7 12.13 -23.98 55.57
N LEU A 8 11.11 -23.12 55.55
CA LEU A 8 10.12 -23.05 54.47
C LEU A 8 10.73 -22.26 53.30
N LEU A 9 11.05 -22.95 52.20
CA LEU A 9 11.41 -22.30 50.94
C LEU A 9 10.10 -21.81 50.27
N ALA A 10 9.88 -20.49 50.25
CA ALA A 10 8.82 -19.88 49.48
C ALA A 10 9.29 -19.75 48.02
N LEU A 11 8.74 -20.58 47.13
CA LEU A 11 8.95 -20.50 45.70
C LEU A 11 8.07 -19.38 45.12
N VAL A 12 8.64 -18.19 44.85
CA VAL A 12 7.96 -17.10 44.16
C VAL A 12 7.97 -17.42 42.68
N ALA A 13 6.85 -17.92 42.17
CA ALA A 13 6.64 -18.06 40.72
C ALA A 13 6.41 -16.66 40.12
N MET A 14 7.42 -16.10 39.44
CA MET A 14 7.23 -14.96 38.55
C MET A 14 6.42 -15.40 37.34
N ILE A 15 5.14 -15.07 37.32
CA ILE A 15 4.30 -15.13 36.13
C ILE A 15 4.70 -13.94 35.25
N ALA A 16 5.55 -14.19 34.28
CA ALA A 16 5.80 -13.24 33.20
C ALA A 16 4.49 -13.11 32.40
N ALA A 17 3.72 -12.06 32.67
CA ALA A 17 2.61 -11.67 31.82
C ALA A 17 3.21 -11.25 30.44
N THR A 18 3.16 -12.14 29.46
CA THR A 18 3.37 -11.76 28.08
C THR A 18 2.23 -10.80 27.72
N ALA A 19 2.56 -9.50 27.65
CA ALA A 19 1.64 -8.51 27.10
C ALA A 19 1.36 -8.94 25.66
N CYS A 20 0.15 -9.47 25.42
CA CYS A 20 -0.35 -9.71 24.08
C CYS A 20 -0.47 -8.32 23.45
N ALA A 21 0.37 -8.00 22.49
CA ALA A 21 0.25 -6.75 21.74
C ALA A 21 -1.17 -6.72 21.15
N ALA A 22 -1.91 -5.64 21.40
CA ALA A 22 -3.24 -5.47 20.82
C ALA A 22 -3.12 -5.50 19.28
N GLU A 23 -4.11 -6.10 18.62
CA GLU A 23 -4.17 -6.07 17.15
C GLU A 23 -4.26 -4.61 16.68
N PRO A 24 -3.50 -4.22 15.60
CA PRO A 24 -3.55 -2.86 15.10
C PRO A 24 -4.97 -2.51 14.63
N THR A 25 -5.40 -1.32 14.95
CA THR A 25 -6.66 -0.76 14.45
C THR A 25 -6.59 -0.54 12.94
N LEU A 26 -7.74 -0.34 12.28
CA LEU A 26 -7.77 0.01 10.85
C LEU A 26 -6.97 1.30 10.57
N LEU A 27 -7.13 2.33 11.40
CA LEU A 27 -6.39 3.60 11.27
C LEU A 27 -4.87 3.42 11.40
N GLU A 28 -4.42 2.54 12.30
CA GLU A 28 -2.98 2.19 12.41
C GLU A 28 -2.49 1.48 11.15
N ALA A 29 -3.29 0.56 10.59
CA ALA A 29 -2.96 -0.11 9.33
C ALA A 29 -2.90 0.89 8.15
N ASP A 30 -3.88 1.80 8.04
CA ASP A 30 -3.90 2.87 7.04
C ASP A 30 -2.69 3.81 7.19
N THR A 31 -2.32 4.17 8.42
CA THR A 31 -1.13 5.01 8.71
C THR A 31 0.17 4.32 8.26
N ARG A 32 0.30 3.02 8.54
CA ARG A 32 1.47 2.21 8.11
C ARG A 32 1.51 2.09 6.59
N LEU A 33 0.37 1.79 5.96
CA LEU A 33 0.26 1.71 4.50
C LEU A 33 0.60 3.04 3.83
N ALA A 34 0.04 4.14 4.32
CA ALA A 34 0.30 5.47 3.78
C ALA A 34 1.79 5.84 3.82
N ARG A 35 2.50 5.50 4.91
CA ARG A 35 3.95 5.73 5.04
C ARG A 35 4.75 4.89 4.05
N ILE A 36 4.41 3.62 3.90
CA ILE A 36 5.05 2.70 2.94
C ILE A 36 4.79 3.16 1.51
N ALA A 37 3.54 3.47 1.18
CA ALA A 37 3.11 3.95 -0.13
C ALA A 37 3.79 5.27 -0.51
N TRP A 38 3.86 6.24 0.41
CA TRP A 38 4.59 7.49 0.23
C TRP A 38 6.05 7.22 -0.19
N ARG A 39 6.78 6.42 0.59
CA ARG A 39 8.20 6.12 0.31
C ARG A 39 8.38 5.43 -1.03
N LEU A 40 7.57 4.40 -1.31
CA LEU A 40 7.68 3.62 -2.54
C LEU A 40 7.32 4.44 -3.79
N THR A 41 6.21 5.19 -3.75
CA THR A 41 5.72 5.90 -4.94
C THR A 41 6.57 7.11 -5.29
N THR A 42 7.01 7.89 -4.30
CA THR A 42 7.82 9.10 -4.53
C THR A 42 9.24 8.76 -4.96
N ALA A 43 9.88 7.78 -4.32
CA ALA A 43 11.23 7.35 -4.69
C ALA A 43 11.30 6.72 -6.09
N ASN A 44 10.20 6.15 -6.57
CA ASN A 44 10.12 5.45 -7.84
C ASN A 44 9.33 6.20 -8.92
N ALA A 45 8.98 7.46 -8.70
CA ALA A 45 8.20 8.26 -9.66
C ALA A 45 8.78 8.25 -11.08
N ALA A 46 10.11 8.24 -11.20
CA ALA A 46 10.81 8.21 -12.50
C ALA A 46 10.67 6.86 -13.24
N LEU A 47 10.28 5.79 -12.54
CA LEU A 47 10.05 4.46 -13.12
C LEU A 47 8.61 4.30 -13.61
N CYS A 48 7.68 5.09 -13.09
CA CYS A 48 6.27 4.99 -13.44
C CYS A 48 5.97 5.71 -14.77
N ARG A 49 5.13 5.10 -15.59
CA ARG A 49 4.67 5.72 -16.84
C ARG A 49 3.75 6.89 -16.57
N GLU A 50 2.81 6.68 -15.65
CA GLU A 50 1.89 7.71 -15.19
C GLU A 50 2.28 8.17 -13.79
N ARG A 51 2.22 9.47 -13.58
CA ARG A 51 2.55 10.11 -12.32
C ARG A 51 1.40 10.99 -11.85
N GLN A 52 1.33 11.20 -10.56
CA GLN A 52 0.38 12.10 -9.92
C GLN A 52 1.07 12.97 -8.89
N PRO A 53 0.46 14.13 -8.52
CA PRO A 53 0.94 14.92 -7.40
C PRO A 53 0.65 14.17 -6.10
N VAL A 54 1.67 13.95 -5.28
CA VAL A 54 1.54 13.28 -3.98
C VAL A 54 1.78 14.29 -2.88
N THR A 55 0.81 14.40 -1.97
CA THR A 55 0.82 15.41 -0.90
C THR A 55 1.33 14.88 0.43
N GLY A 56 1.16 13.57 0.67
CA GLY A 56 1.39 12.93 1.98
C GLY A 56 0.18 13.00 2.91
N ALA A 57 -0.98 13.39 2.40
CA ALA A 57 -2.26 13.24 3.09
C ALA A 57 -3.08 12.12 2.43
N THR A 58 -3.87 11.41 3.23
CA THR A 58 -4.91 10.49 2.75
C THR A 58 -6.29 11.10 2.97
N LEU A 59 -7.26 10.58 2.22
CA LEU A 59 -8.63 11.07 2.25
C LEU A 59 -9.57 9.93 2.59
N HIS A 60 -10.62 10.26 3.33
CA HIS A 60 -11.81 9.44 3.46
C HIS A 60 -13.07 10.24 3.15
N ALA A 61 -14.19 9.58 2.94
CA ALA A 61 -15.45 10.24 2.65
C ALA A 61 -16.59 9.63 3.47
N VAL A 62 -17.61 10.42 3.71
CA VAL A 62 -18.74 10.03 4.57
C VAL A 62 -19.50 8.82 4.04
N ASP A 63 -19.51 8.60 2.72
CA ASP A 63 -20.14 7.45 2.07
C ASP A 63 -19.39 6.11 2.28
N GLN A 64 -18.19 6.14 2.87
CA GLN A 64 -17.44 4.93 3.29
C GLN A 64 -17.87 4.38 4.66
N TYR A 65 -18.82 5.04 5.31
CA TYR A 65 -19.26 4.69 6.65
C TYR A 65 -20.77 4.41 6.70
N PRO A 66 -21.23 3.56 7.61
CA PRO A 66 -22.67 3.37 7.79
C PRO A 66 -23.34 4.66 8.28
N ALA A 67 -24.61 4.80 8.00
CA ALA A 67 -25.42 5.92 8.47
C ALA A 67 -25.30 6.08 9.99
N GLY A 68 -25.08 7.30 10.47
CA GLY A 68 -24.91 7.60 11.89
C GLY A 68 -23.49 7.36 12.46
N ALA A 69 -22.52 6.92 11.65
CA ALA A 69 -21.15 6.69 12.12
C ALA A 69 -20.49 7.93 12.74
N PHE A 70 -20.90 9.13 12.35
CA PHE A 70 -20.41 10.39 12.89
C PHE A 70 -21.26 10.94 14.06
N GLY A 71 -22.28 10.19 14.51
CA GLY A 71 -23.19 10.63 15.59
C GLY A 71 -23.88 11.96 15.24
N ASP A 72 -23.99 12.84 16.25
CA ASP A 72 -24.55 14.17 16.09
C ASP A 72 -23.56 15.20 15.54
N THR A 73 -22.29 14.81 15.36
CA THR A 73 -21.24 15.67 14.81
C THR A 73 -21.26 15.57 13.30
N LEU A 74 -21.77 16.58 12.63
CA LEU A 74 -21.71 16.63 11.17
C LEU A 74 -20.25 16.84 10.72
N PRO A 75 -19.76 16.01 9.77
CA PRO A 75 -18.45 16.21 9.19
C PRO A 75 -18.33 17.59 8.52
N ALA A 76 -17.14 18.18 8.54
CA ALA A 76 -16.88 19.48 7.93
C ALA A 76 -17.20 19.50 6.42
N ALA A 77 -17.11 18.35 5.74
CA ALA A 77 -17.45 18.15 4.33
C ALA A 77 -17.74 16.66 4.04
N ALA A 78 -18.16 16.35 2.83
CA ALA A 78 -18.34 14.95 2.38
C ALA A 78 -17.02 14.18 2.25
N VAL A 79 -15.92 14.90 1.98
CA VAL A 79 -14.54 14.35 1.97
C VAL A 79 -13.74 15.03 3.06
N LEU A 80 -13.02 14.25 3.82
CA LEU A 80 -12.19 14.69 4.93
C LEU A 80 -10.75 14.20 4.72
N VAL A 81 -9.80 14.99 5.24
CA VAL A 81 -8.42 14.52 5.42
C VAL A 81 -8.43 13.50 6.55
N GLU A 82 -8.04 12.26 6.24
CA GLU A 82 -7.99 11.16 7.19
C GLU A 82 -6.74 11.24 8.05
N LEU A 83 -5.58 11.36 7.40
CA LEU A 83 -4.30 11.51 8.07
C LEU A 83 -3.35 12.37 7.24
N VAL A 84 -2.35 12.94 7.91
CA VAL A 84 -1.28 13.73 7.32
C VAL A 84 0.06 13.19 7.80
N LEU A 85 0.88 12.70 6.89
CA LEU A 85 2.19 12.15 7.22
C LEU A 85 3.16 13.28 7.60
N PRO A 86 3.86 13.18 8.75
CA PRO A 86 4.81 14.20 9.20
C PRO A 86 5.94 14.44 8.17
N GLY A 87 6.34 15.70 8.01
CA GLY A 87 7.41 16.14 7.13
C GLY A 87 7.07 16.10 5.63
N THR A 88 5.81 15.82 5.27
CA THR A 88 5.34 15.80 3.87
C THR A 88 4.89 17.19 3.40
N PRO A 89 4.63 17.39 2.10
CA PRO A 89 4.08 18.63 1.59
C PRO A 89 2.78 19.09 2.28
N ALA A 90 1.88 18.16 2.57
CA ALA A 90 0.61 18.44 3.24
C ALA A 90 0.84 18.96 4.67
N ASP A 91 1.73 18.33 5.42
CA ASP A 91 2.12 18.73 6.77
C ASP A 91 2.75 20.15 6.77
N ARG A 92 3.73 20.38 5.88
CA ARG A 92 4.36 21.71 5.74
C ARG A 92 3.39 22.81 5.32
N ALA A 93 2.35 22.48 4.57
CA ALA A 93 1.30 23.42 4.18
C ALA A 93 0.29 23.68 5.32
N GLY A 94 0.35 22.95 6.43
CA GLY A 94 -0.55 23.08 7.56
C GLY A 94 -1.91 22.43 7.35
N LEU A 95 -2.03 21.46 6.43
CA LEU A 95 -3.19 20.58 6.32
C LEU A 95 -3.27 19.72 7.58
N ARG A 96 -4.47 19.41 8.04
CA ARG A 96 -4.70 18.67 9.29
C ARG A 96 -5.75 17.60 9.09
N GLU A 97 -5.69 16.59 9.93
CA GLU A 97 -6.75 15.59 10.05
C GLU A 97 -8.09 16.27 10.33
N ASN A 98 -9.15 15.71 9.76
CA ASN A 98 -10.52 16.24 9.81
C ASN A 98 -10.74 17.58 9.09
N ASP A 99 -9.77 18.11 8.35
CA ASP A 99 -10.05 19.19 7.39
C ASP A 99 -11.01 18.68 6.32
N GLY A 100 -12.14 19.35 6.13
CA GLY A 100 -13.10 19.02 5.09
C GLY A 100 -12.62 19.54 3.73
N LEU A 101 -12.41 18.68 2.75
CA LEU A 101 -12.00 19.08 1.41
C LEU A 101 -13.21 19.50 0.58
N LEU A 102 -13.29 20.78 0.20
CA LEU A 102 -14.40 21.36 -0.56
C LEU A 102 -14.10 21.47 -2.07
N ALA A 103 -12.85 21.84 -2.42
CA ALA A 103 -12.44 21.99 -3.81
C ALA A 103 -10.94 21.73 -4.00
N VAL A 104 -10.56 21.30 -5.20
CA VAL A 104 -9.19 21.11 -5.65
C VAL A 104 -8.91 22.04 -6.82
N ALA A 105 -7.98 22.98 -6.66
CA ALA A 105 -7.65 23.99 -7.67
C ALA A 105 -8.91 24.73 -8.19
N GLY A 106 -9.80 25.10 -7.28
CA GLY A 106 -11.04 25.80 -7.59
C GLY A 106 -12.18 24.92 -8.13
N GLN A 107 -11.92 23.65 -8.44
CA GLN A 107 -12.95 22.72 -8.88
C GLN A 107 -13.59 22.03 -7.67
N PRO A 108 -14.91 22.16 -7.45
CA PRO A 108 -15.61 21.52 -6.34
C PRO A 108 -15.43 19.99 -6.35
N VAL A 109 -15.29 19.41 -5.17
CA VAL A 109 -15.27 17.95 -5.02
C VAL A 109 -16.67 17.40 -5.32
N PRO A 110 -16.80 16.45 -6.28
CA PRO A 110 -18.08 15.81 -6.55
C PRO A 110 -18.52 14.98 -5.34
N VAL A 111 -19.78 15.12 -4.96
CA VAL A 111 -20.39 14.31 -3.91
C VAL A 111 -21.33 13.33 -4.59
N ALA A 112 -21.07 12.03 -4.41
CA ALA A 112 -21.95 11.00 -4.95
C ALA A 112 -23.34 11.09 -4.29
N ALA A 113 -24.39 10.89 -5.08
CA ALA A 113 -25.73 10.71 -4.53
C ALA A 113 -25.75 9.46 -3.64
N ALA A 114 -26.46 9.53 -2.52
CA ALA A 114 -26.61 8.39 -1.62
C ALA A 114 -27.29 7.22 -2.37
N GLN A 115 -26.54 6.17 -2.64
CA GLN A 115 -27.02 4.99 -3.40
C GLN A 115 -27.35 3.80 -2.50
N GLY A 116 -27.57 4.04 -1.21
CA GLY A 116 -28.01 2.99 -0.27
C GLY A 116 -26.97 1.90 0.00
N GLY A 117 -25.75 2.26 0.34
CA GLY A 117 -24.69 1.33 0.73
C GLY A 117 -23.36 2.04 1.03
N ILE A 118 -22.43 1.30 1.61
CA ILE A 118 -21.06 1.79 1.84
C ILE A 118 -20.33 1.80 0.49
N THR A 119 -19.74 2.94 0.11
CA THR A 119 -19.04 3.13 -1.16
C THR A 119 -17.86 4.10 -1.01
N SER A 120 -16.85 3.97 -1.85
CA SER A 120 -15.71 4.91 -1.93
C SER A 120 -15.84 5.93 -3.07
N THR A 121 -17.01 6.08 -3.67
CA THR A 121 -17.20 6.86 -4.90
C THR A 121 -16.83 8.33 -4.70
N THR A 122 -17.25 8.94 -3.59
CA THR A 122 -16.97 10.35 -3.28
C THR A 122 -15.47 10.58 -3.02
N ARG A 123 -14.81 9.70 -2.24
CA ARG A 123 -13.37 9.75 -2.01
C ARG A 123 -12.61 9.60 -3.33
N ASN A 124 -12.95 8.60 -4.15
CA ASN A 124 -12.27 8.33 -5.42
C ASN A 124 -12.40 9.51 -6.40
N ALA A 125 -13.54 10.20 -6.41
CA ALA A 125 -13.71 11.40 -7.21
C ALA A 125 -12.79 12.55 -6.75
N ALA A 126 -12.62 12.74 -5.44
CA ALA A 126 -11.68 13.73 -4.91
C ALA A 126 -10.22 13.38 -5.24
N GLN A 127 -9.83 12.11 -5.09
CA GLN A 127 -8.52 11.62 -5.47
C GLN A 127 -8.24 11.80 -6.97
N ALA A 128 -9.22 11.52 -7.83
CA ALA A 128 -9.11 11.74 -9.28
C ALA A 128 -8.91 13.21 -9.64
N LEU A 129 -9.56 14.14 -8.94
CA LEU A 129 -9.30 15.58 -9.11
C LEU A 129 -7.86 15.95 -8.77
N ILE A 130 -7.31 15.42 -7.69
CA ILE A 130 -5.91 15.64 -7.29
C ILE A 130 -4.99 15.01 -8.33
N ALA A 131 -5.19 13.73 -8.67
CA ALA A 131 -4.37 12.99 -9.61
C ALA A 131 -4.33 13.59 -11.03
N GLY A 132 -5.35 14.34 -11.40
CA GLY A 132 -5.43 15.08 -12.67
C GLY A 132 -4.67 16.40 -12.69
N ARG A 133 -3.99 16.81 -11.58
CA ARG A 133 -3.21 18.06 -11.54
C ARG A 133 -1.76 17.83 -11.95
N PRO A 134 -1.06 18.89 -12.37
CA PRO A 134 0.38 18.82 -12.63
C PRO A 134 1.13 18.30 -11.37
N VAL A 135 2.12 17.45 -11.59
CA VAL A 135 2.78 16.69 -10.51
C VAL A 135 3.70 17.54 -9.62
N ASP A 136 4.09 18.71 -10.09
CA ASP A 136 5.07 19.60 -9.45
C ASP A 136 4.61 21.06 -9.33
N ALA A 137 3.37 21.35 -9.72
CA ALA A 137 2.77 22.68 -9.57
C ALA A 137 2.09 22.84 -8.19
N PRO A 138 2.00 24.09 -7.66
CA PRO A 138 1.23 24.36 -6.46
C PRO A 138 -0.21 23.86 -6.60
N LEU A 139 -0.68 23.17 -5.56
CA LEU A 139 -2.01 22.57 -5.48
C LEU A 139 -2.85 23.30 -4.44
N PRO A 140 -3.68 24.29 -4.83
CA PRO A 140 -4.59 24.96 -3.90
C PRO A 140 -5.76 24.04 -3.58
N LEU A 141 -5.94 23.77 -2.28
CA LEU A 141 -7.04 23.00 -1.71
C LEU A 141 -7.95 23.96 -0.92
N THR A 142 -9.21 24.06 -1.30
CA THR A 142 -10.19 24.75 -0.47
C THR A 142 -10.66 23.79 0.60
N ILE A 143 -10.40 24.16 1.86
CA ILE A 143 -10.75 23.33 3.01
C ILE A 143 -11.74 24.05 3.92
N ARG A 144 -12.44 23.26 4.75
CA ARG A 144 -13.24 23.70 5.88
C ARG A 144 -12.64 23.12 7.16
N ARG A 145 -12.32 24.01 8.11
CA ARG A 145 -11.85 23.65 9.44
C ARG A 145 -12.78 24.26 10.48
N GLY A 146 -13.57 23.43 11.15
CA GLY A 146 -14.71 23.92 11.95
C GLY A 146 -15.73 24.65 11.05
N THR A 147 -16.01 25.90 11.36
CA THR A 147 -16.92 26.75 10.58
C THR A 147 -16.23 27.61 9.51
N ALA A 148 -14.90 27.69 9.54
CA ALA A 148 -14.11 28.55 8.64
C ALA A 148 -13.69 27.78 7.38
N SER A 149 -13.83 28.44 6.22
CA SER A 149 -13.26 27.97 4.96
C SER A 149 -12.04 28.79 4.59
N SER A 150 -10.99 28.12 4.10
CA SER A 150 -9.74 28.75 3.66
C SER A 150 -9.12 27.97 2.52
N VAL A 151 -8.11 28.55 1.87
CA VAL A 151 -7.31 27.85 0.86
C VAL A 151 -5.95 27.52 1.47
N VAL A 152 -5.61 26.22 1.45
CA VAL A 152 -4.29 25.70 1.78
C VAL A 152 -3.60 25.32 0.48
N THR A 153 -2.44 25.93 0.18
CA THR A 153 -1.68 25.60 -1.02
C THR A 153 -0.57 24.60 -0.68
N VAL A 154 -0.71 23.38 -1.17
CA VAL A 154 0.28 22.32 -1.00
C VAL A 154 1.24 22.35 -2.20
N GLN A 155 2.55 22.23 -1.95
CA GLN A 155 3.55 22.01 -3.00
C GLN A 155 3.81 20.50 -3.09
N PRO A 156 3.13 19.75 -3.98
CA PRO A 156 3.24 18.30 -4.04
C PRO A 156 4.61 17.86 -4.60
N VAL A 157 4.88 16.57 -4.47
CA VAL A 157 6.00 15.92 -5.16
C VAL A 157 5.46 14.88 -6.14
N PRO A 158 6.20 14.58 -7.24
CA PRO A 158 5.81 13.52 -8.16
C PRO A 158 5.81 12.15 -7.47
N GLY A 159 4.78 11.36 -7.70
CA GLY A 159 4.74 9.94 -7.33
C GLY A 159 4.12 9.09 -8.44
N CYS A 160 4.22 7.77 -8.32
CA CYS A 160 3.52 6.85 -9.20
C CYS A 160 2.01 7.06 -9.07
N ARG A 161 1.30 7.06 -10.21
CA ARG A 161 -0.15 7.18 -10.20
C ARG A 161 -0.78 5.84 -9.82
N VAL A 162 -1.13 5.72 -8.58
CA VAL A 162 -1.79 4.55 -7.97
C VAL A 162 -2.35 4.95 -6.61
N GLU A 163 -3.51 4.41 -6.28
CA GLU A 163 -4.14 4.58 -4.97
C GLU A 163 -3.90 3.34 -4.10
N PHE A 164 -4.01 3.51 -2.78
CA PHE A 164 -3.79 2.44 -1.81
C PHE A 164 -4.95 2.35 -0.84
N GLU A 165 -5.34 1.12 -0.49
CA GLU A 165 -6.44 0.83 0.43
C GLU A 165 -6.10 -0.33 1.35
N VAL A 166 -6.44 -0.22 2.63
CA VAL A 166 -6.52 -1.36 3.53
C VAL A 166 -7.90 -1.99 3.42
N MET A 167 -7.94 -3.28 3.11
CA MET A 167 -9.18 -4.06 3.18
C MET A 167 -9.44 -4.49 4.61
N ALA A 168 -10.48 -3.98 5.23
CA ALA A 168 -10.88 -4.37 6.58
C ALA A 168 -11.18 -5.88 6.67
N GLY A 169 -11.00 -6.45 7.87
CA GLY A 169 -11.26 -7.86 8.16
C GLY A 169 -10.04 -8.77 8.10
N ASN A 170 -10.28 -10.08 8.09
CA ASN A 170 -9.24 -11.11 8.27
C ASN A 170 -8.61 -11.59 6.94
N LYS A 171 -8.76 -10.86 5.85
CA LYS A 171 -8.18 -11.25 4.57
C LYS A 171 -6.66 -11.14 4.61
N ILE A 172 -5.98 -12.23 4.31
CA ILE A 172 -4.55 -12.27 4.04
C ILE A 172 -4.36 -12.18 2.54
N GLY A 173 -3.58 -11.23 2.08
CA GLY A 173 -3.27 -11.06 0.67
C GLY A 173 -3.31 -9.61 0.22
N ALA A 174 -2.89 -9.40 -1.01
CA ALA A 174 -2.92 -8.11 -1.68
C ALA A 174 -3.36 -8.30 -3.12
N SER A 175 -3.72 -7.24 -3.80
CA SER A 175 -4.06 -7.25 -5.22
C SER A 175 -3.92 -5.87 -5.83
N SER A 176 -3.67 -5.81 -7.14
CA SER A 176 -3.67 -4.58 -7.91
C SER A 176 -4.49 -4.74 -9.19
N ASP A 177 -5.33 -3.77 -9.50
CA ASP A 177 -6.01 -3.66 -10.79
C ASP A 177 -5.30 -2.73 -11.78
N GLY A 178 -4.12 -2.23 -11.39
CA GLY A 178 -3.31 -1.27 -12.14
C GLY A 178 -3.57 0.19 -11.76
N GLN A 179 -4.62 0.49 -11.00
CA GLN A 179 -4.97 1.83 -10.50
C GLN A 179 -5.06 1.87 -8.98
N VAL A 180 -5.53 0.80 -8.35
CA VAL A 180 -5.66 0.66 -6.91
C VAL A 180 -4.89 -0.57 -6.44
N ILE A 181 -4.12 -0.43 -5.38
CA ILE A 181 -3.47 -1.51 -4.65
C ILE A 181 -4.23 -1.70 -3.34
N GLN A 182 -4.77 -2.90 -3.15
CA GLN A 182 -5.51 -3.28 -1.96
C GLN A 182 -4.69 -4.23 -1.11
N ILE A 183 -4.52 -3.90 0.17
CA ILE A 183 -3.74 -4.69 1.14
C ILE A 183 -4.68 -5.21 2.24
N GLY A 184 -4.70 -6.50 2.45
CA GLY A 184 -5.54 -7.11 3.48
C GLY A 184 -5.10 -6.68 4.89
N GLY A 185 -6.05 -6.25 5.73
CA GLY A 185 -5.78 -5.76 7.09
C GLY A 185 -5.04 -6.76 7.96
N ARG A 186 -5.26 -8.07 7.74
CA ARG A 186 -4.54 -9.13 8.46
C ARG A 186 -3.02 -9.11 8.25
N LEU A 187 -2.51 -8.57 7.12
CA LEU A 187 -1.08 -8.45 6.88
C LEU A 187 -0.40 -7.53 7.90
N PHE A 188 -1.08 -6.47 8.33
CA PHE A 188 -0.57 -5.54 9.35
C PHE A 188 -0.53 -6.11 10.76
N GLN A 189 -1.30 -7.16 11.02
CA GLN A 189 -1.27 -7.91 12.28
C GLN A 189 -0.13 -8.94 12.31
N LEU A 190 0.21 -9.51 11.15
CA LEU A 190 1.15 -10.62 11.03
C LEU A 190 2.58 -10.18 10.75
N PHE A 191 2.77 -8.98 10.20
CA PHE A 191 4.03 -8.54 9.62
C PHE A 191 4.41 -7.13 10.08
N ASP A 192 5.70 -6.88 10.21
CA ASP A 192 6.26 -5.55 10.40
C ASP A 192 6.23 -4.69 9.12
N ASP A 193 6.64 -3.42 9.21
CA ASP A 193 6.59 -2.48 8.10
C ASP A 193 7.49 -2.89 6.92
N ASP A 194 8.66 -3.47 7.17
CA ASP A 194 9.58 -3.92 6.12
C ASP A 194 9.00 -5.12 5.37
N GLN A 195 8.35 -6.03 6.08
CA GLN A 195 7.67 -7.19 5.50
C GLN A 195 6.42 -6.79 4.70
N VAL A 196 5.61 -5.86 5.21
CA VAL A 196 4.48 -5.28 4.47
C VAL A 196 4.97 -4.53 3.25
N ALA A 197 6.08 -3.78 3.34
CA ALA A 197 6.66 -3.07 2.21
C ALA A 197 7.06 -4.02 1.07
N VAL A 198 7.48 -5.26 1.36
CA VAL A 198 7.73 -6.28 0.31
C VAL A 198 6.46 -6.58 -0.49
N VAL A 199 5.33 -6.77 0.21
CA VAL A 199 4.05 -7.05 -0.46
C VAL A 199 3.58 -5.84 -1.26
N VAL A 200 3.65 -4.62 -0.68
CA VAL A 200 3.25 -3.38 -1.37
C VAL A 200 4.14 -3.11 -2.59
N ALA A 201 5.44 -3.37 -2.49
CA ALA A 201 6.38 -3.20 -3.61
C ALA A 201 6.14 -4.22 -4.73
N HIS A 202 5.74 -5.45 -4.41
CA HIS A 202 5.31 -6.45 -5.39
C HIS A 202 4.09 -5.96 -6.18
N GLU A 203 3.04 -5.49 -5.49
CA GLU A 203 1.84 -4.94 -6.13
C GLU A 203 2.16 -3.68 -6.96
N LEU A 204 3.03 -2.80 -6.46
CA LEU A 204 3.50 -1.65 -7.23
C LEU A 204 4.32 -2.09 -8.46
N GLY A 205 5.03 -3.21 -8.38
CA GLY A 205 5.71 -3.84 -9.52
C GLY A 205 4.75 -4.17 -10.67
N HIS A 206 3.55 -4.68 -10.35
CA HIS A 206 2.50 -4.91 -11.35
C HIS A 206 2.06 -3.61 -12.04
N VAL A 207 1.92 -2.51 -11.29
CA VAL A 207 1.57 -1.19 -11.84
C VAL A 207 2.68 -0.65 -12.73
N VAL A 208 3.94 -0.64 -12.26
CA VAL A 208 5.10 -0.13 -12.99
C VAL A 208 5.32 -0.88 -14.30
N LEU A 209 5.15 -2.20 -14.29
CA LEU A 209 5.30 -3.07 -15.47
C LEU A 209 4.01 -3.21 -16.29
N ARG A 210 2.91 -2.55 -15.88
CA ARG A 210 1.63 -2.54 -16.60
C ARG A 210 1.06 -3.93 -16.85
N HIS A 211 1.20 -4.83 -15.87
CA HIS A 211 0.83 -6.22 -16.04
C HIS A 211 -0.64 -6.40 -16.41
N ARG A 212 -1.55 -5.58 -15.83
CA ARG A 212 -2.98 -5.61 -16.20
C ARG A 212 -3.18 -5.42 -17.70
N ALA A 213 -2.65 -4.32 -18.25
CA ALA A 213 -2.80 -4.01 -19.67
C ALA A 213 -2.08 -5.04 -20.58
N ARG A 214 -0.92 -5.55 -20.14
CA ARG A 214 -0.16 -6.57 -20.91
C ARG A 214 -0.87 -7.92 -20.91
N LEU A 215 -1.49 -8.34 -19.81
CA LEU A 215 -2.31 -9.55 -19.73
C LEU A 215 -3.56 -9.43 -20.62
N GLU A 216 -4.26 -8.28 -20.57
CA GLU A 216 -5.41 -7.99 -21.42
C GLU A 216 -5.03 -8.02 -22.91
N ALA A 217 -3.93 -7.36 -23.30
CA ALA A 217 -3.42 -7.37 -24.67
C ALA A 217 -3.01 -8.76 -25.13
N ALA A 218 -2.55 -9.63 -24.22
CA ALA A 218 -2.23 -11.03 -24.50
C ALA A 218 -3.48 -11.94 -24.56
N GLY A 219 -4.70 -11.40 -24.33
CA GLY A 219 -5.94 -12.14 -24.30
C GLY A 219 -6.04 -13.12 -23.12
N ALA A 220 -5.37 -12.79 -22.01
CA ALA A 220 -5.47 -13.58 -20.80
C ALA A 220 -6.88 -13.52 -20.21
N THR A 221 -7.36 -14.65 -19.70
CA THR A 221 -8.67 -14.74 -19.02
C THR A 221 -8.45 -14.94 -17.53
N TRP A 222 -9.27 -14.23 -16.74
CA TRP A 222 -9.25 -14.31 -15.27
C TRP A 222 -10.19 -15.42 -14.77
N GLY A 223 -10.05 -15.76 -13.50
CA GLY A 223 -10.85 -16.80 -12.84
C GLY A 223 -10.24 -18.20 -12.98
N LEU A 224 -11.07 -19.25 -12.94
CA LEU A 224 -10.59 -20.63 -12.91
C LEU A 224 -9.69 -21.00 -14.09
N LEU A 225 -9.89 -20.41 -15.25
CA LEU A 225 -9.08 -20.68 -16.44
C LEU A 225 -7.70 -20.01 -16.40
N SER A 226 -7.47 -19.04 -15.50
CA SER A 226 -6.17 -18.38 -15.35
C SER A 226 -5.06 -19.32 -14.92
N GLU A 227 -5.38 -20.46 -14.32
CA GLU A 227 -4.39 -21.39 -13.75
C GLU A 227 -3.80 -22.37 -14.76
N PHE A 228 -4.37 -22.48 -15.96
CA PHE A 228 -4.05 -23.55 -16.92
C PHE A 228 -3.42 -23.04 -18.21
N GLY A 229 -2.60 -23.91 -18.82
CA GLY A 229 -2.07 -23.75 -20.17
C GLY A 229 -1.29 -22.44 -20.35
N ARG A 230 -1.61 -21.73 -21.45
CA ARG A 230 -1.00 -20.44 -21.79
C ARG A 230 -1.29 -19.38 -20.74
N ASN A 231 -2.53 -19.29 -20.25
CA ASN A 231 -2.90 -18.34 -19.22
C ASN A 231 -2.03 -18.47 -17.96
N GLY A 232 -1.91 -19.68 -17.42
CA GLY A 232 -1.08 -19.92 -16.23
C GLY A 232 0.40 -19.55 -16.44
N ARG A 233 0.91 -19.63 -17.68
CA ARG A 233 2.27 -19.15 -17.98
C ARG A 233 2.35 -17.62 -17.95
N LEU A 234 1.40 -16.92 -18.58
CA LEU A 234 1.35 -15.45 -18.60
C LEU A 234 1.27 -14.87 -17.18
N PHE A 235 0.40 -15.42 -16.34
CA PHE A 235 0.30 -14.99 -14.95
C PHE A 235 1.59 -15.25 -14.17
N ARG A 236 2.17 -16.45 -14.26
CA ARG A 236 3.45 -16.73 -13.59
C ARG A 236 4.59 -15.84 -14.04
N GLN A 237 4.62 -15.46 -15.31
CA GLN A 237 5.58 -14.50 -15.83
C GLN A 237 5.38 -13.12 -15.18
N ALA A 238 4.14 -12.63 -15.14
CA ALA A 238 3.81 -11.35 -14.51
C ALA A 238 4.18 -11.35 -13.02
N GLU A 239 3.89 -12.44 -12.30
CA GLU A 239 4.27 -12.60 -10.89
C GLU A 239 5.80 -12.55 -10.69
N THR A 240 6.54 -13.29 -11.52
CA THR A 240 8.00 -13.26 -11.44
C THR A 240 8.55 -11.86 -11.74
N GLU A 241 8.06 -11.20 -12.78
CA GLU A 241 8.47 -9.82 -13.11
C GLU A 241 8.12 -8.84 -11.98
N ALA A 242 6.97 -9.00 -11.30
CA ALA A 242 6.57 -8.17 -10.18
C ALA A 242 7.48 -8.35 -8.97
N ASP A 243 7.89 -9.57 -8.66
CA ASP A 243 8.86 -9.87 -7.60
C ASP A 243 10.21 -9.18 -7.85
N LEU A 244 10.75 -9.33 -9.05
CA LEU A 244 12.03 -8.75 -9.41
C LEU A 244 11.97 -7.21 -9.39
N MET A 245 10.90 -6.63 -9.96
CA MET A 245 10.69 -5.18 -9.94
C MET A 245 10.50 -4.68 -8.51
N GLY A 246 9.72 -5.38 -7.68
CA GLY A 246 9.48 -5.04 -6.29
C GLY A 246 10.77 -4.90 -5.48
N ALA A 247 11.74 -5.78 -5.69
CA ALA A 247 13.04 -5.69 -5.01
C ALA A 247 13.81 -4.40 -5.39
N TYR A 248 13.75 -3.96 -6.63
CA TYR A 248 14.34 -2.68 -7.06
C TYR A 248 13.56 -1.47 -6.51
N LEU A 249 12.22 -1.56 -6.44
CA LEU A 249 11.38 -0.51 -5.85
C LEU A 249 11.69 -0.32 -4.36
N LEU A 250 11.88 -1.41 -3.63
CA LEU A 250 12.32 -1.39 -2.22
C LEU A 250 13.65 -0.67 -2.08
N ARG A 251 14.66 -1.07 -2.86
CA ARG A 251 15.98 -0.43 -2.83
C ARG A 251 15.91 1.08 -3.06
N ASN A 252 15.20 1.48 -4.09
CA ASN A 252 15.07 2.90 -4.44
C ASN A 252 14.40 3.72 -3.33
N ALA A 253 13.48 3.09 -2.60
CA ALA A 253 12.79 3.70 -1.46
C ALA A 253 13.57 3.59 -0.12
N GLY A 254 14.83 3.10 -0.16
CA GLY A 254 15.70 3.00 1.02
C GLY A 254 15.39 1.83 1.95
N TYR A 255 14.67 0.81 1.46
CA TYR A 255 14.56 -0.50 2.12
C TYR A 255 15.73 -1.41 1.69
N ASP A 256 16.08 -2.40 2.50
CA ASP A 256 16.98 -3.46 2.05
C ASP A 256 16.26 -4.35 1.03
N PRO A 257 16.67 -4.41 -0.24
CA PRO A 257 16.01 -5.24 -1.23
C PRO A 257 16.08 -6.75 -0.90
N ARG A 258 17.02 -7.17 -0.05
CA ARG A 258 17.14 -8.56 0.42
C ARG A 258 16.02 -8.94 1.39
N SER A 259 15.29 -7.96 1.95
CA SER A 259 14.09 -8.23 2.75
C SER A 259 13.06 -9.05 1.96
N ALA A 260 12.95 -8.84 0.64
CA ALA A 260 12.09 -9.65 -0.22
C ALA A 260 12.52 -11.14 -0.26
N ILE A 261 13.83 -11.42 -0.33
CA ILE A 261 14.36 -12.79 -0.28
C ILE A 261 14.01 -13.45 1.06
N THR A 262 14.27 -12.74 2.16
CA THR A 262 13.98 -13.21 3.51
C THR A 262 12.49 -13.44 3.72
N PHE A 263 11.64 -12.51 3.27
CA PHE A 263 10.19 -12.62 3.36
C PHE A 263 9.69 -13.89 2.67
N TRP A 264 10.06 -14.12 1.40
CA TRP A 264 9.61 -15.31 0.68
C TRP A 264 10.14 -16.61 1.29
N ARG A 265 11.36 -16.63 1.83
CA ARG A 265 11.92 -17.81 2.50
C ARG A 265 11.22 -18.15 3.81
N THR A 266 10.81 -17.16 4.59
CA THR A 266 10.36 -17.35 5.98
C THR A 266 8.86 -17.14 6.17
N GLN A 267 8.24 -16.26 5.39
CA GLN A 267 6.83 -15.86 5.55
C GLN A 267 5.95 -16.23 4.35
N GLY A 268 6.53 -16.54 3.20
CA GLY A 268 5.80 -16.79 1.96
C GLY A 268 4.69 -17.83 2.11
N GLY A 269 4.91 -18.89 2.90
CA GLY A 269 3.87 -19.90 3.18
C GLY A 269 2.62 -19.38 3.89
N LYS A 270 2.69 -18.21 4.53
CA LYS A 270 1.51 -17.59 5.18
C LYS A 270 0.65 -16.81 4.19
N VAL A 271 1.24 -16.34 3.07
CA VAL A 271 0.56 -15.48 2.09
C VAL A 271 0.22 -16.19 0.79
N ASP A 272 0.91 -17.26 0.43
CA ASP A 272 0.74 -17.98 -0.84
C ASP A 272 -0.32 -19.10 -0.81
N GLY A 273 -1.08 -19.25 0.29
CA GLY A 273 -2.17 -20.21 0.43
C GLY A 273 -1.72 -21.67 0.69
N GLY A 274 -0.43 -21.91 0.93
CA GLY A 274 0.09 -23.23 1.31
C GLY A 274 -0.26 -24.33 0.31
N LEU A 275 -0.93 -25.43 0.77
CA LEU A 275 -1.33 -26.58 -0.06
C LEU A 275 -2.36 -26.23 -1.16
N PHE A 276 -3.13 -25.15 -0.98
CA PHE A 276 -4.13 -24.66 -1.94
C PHE A 276 -3.62 -23.48 -2.76
N ARG A 277 -2.31 -23.29 -2.83
CA ARG A 277 -1.70 -22.23 -3.61
C ARG A 277 -2.18 -22.22 -5.05
N SER A 278 -2.54 -21.04 -5.56
CA SER A 278 -2.85 -20.84 -6.97
C SER A 278 -1.65 -21.23 -7.84
N ARG A 279 -1.91 -21.89 -8.96
CA ARG A 279 -0.89 -22.27 -9.96
C ARG A 279 -0.36 -21.07 -10.75
N THR A 280 -0.97 -19.92 -10.58
CA THR A 280 -0.50 -18.68 -11.19
C THR A 280 0.74 -18.11 -10.48
N HIS A 281 0.99 -18.47 -9.21
CA HIS A 281 2.15 -17.98 -8.45
C HIS A 281 3.27 -19.05 -8.41
N PRO A 282 4.54 -18.66 -8.62
CA PRO A 282 5.69 -19.50 -8.34
C PRO A 282 5.77 -19.88 -6.85
N SER A 283 6.52 -20.91 -6.50
CA SER A 283 6.70 -21.25 -5.08
C SER A 283 7.51 -20.17 -4.34
N SER A 284 7.26 -20.00 -3.04
CA SER A 284 8.00 -19.04 -2.19
C SER A 284 9.52 -19.25 -2.30
N LYS A 285 9.99 -20.50 -2.39
CA LYS A 285 11.40 -20.83 -2.64
C LYS A 285 11.87 -20.30 -4.00
N ALA A 286 11.13 -20.57 -5.07
CA ALA A 286 11.48 -20.11 -6.43
C ALA A 286 11.47 -18.58 -6.54
N ARG A 287 10.52 -17.90 -5.88
CA ARG A 287 10.46 -16.43 -5.79
C ARG A 287 11.73 -15.88 -5.12
N ALA A 288 12.11 -16.42 -3.96
CA ALA A 288 13.32 -16.00 -3.25
C ALA A 288 14.61 -16.23 -4.06
N GLU A 289 14.72 -17.36 -4.76
CA GLU A 289 15.86 -17.70 -5.62
C GLU A 289 15.95 -16.75 -6.83
N ALA A 290 14.83 -16.47 -7.50
CA ALA A 290 14.78 -15.55 -8.63
C ALA A 290 15.17 -14.14 -8.23
N ILE A 291 14.66 -13.61 -7.10
CA ILE A 291 15.03 -12.29 -6.57
C ILE A 291 16.53 -12.25 -6.23
N ALA A 292 17.06 -13.29 -5.58
CA ALA A 292 18.49 -13.35 -5.22
C ALA A 292 19.39 -13.33 -6.46
N ALA A 293 19.02 -14.11 -7.50
CA ALA A 293 19.76 -14.14 -8.76
C ALA A 293 19.72 -12.78 -9.48
N GLU A 294 18.56 -12.13 -9.52
CA GLU A 294 18.39 -10.81 -10.16
C GLU A 294 19.21 -9.74 -9.43
N LEU A 295 19.13 -9.66 -8.10
CA LEU A 295 19.88 -8.69 -7.33
C LEU A 295 21.41 -8.87 -7.45
N ALA A 296 21.88 -10.09 -7.70
CA ALA A 296 23.31 -10.36 -7.95
C ALA A 296 23.79 -9.76 -9.29
N THR A 297 22.91 -9.46 -10.23
CA THR A 297 23.24 -8.81 -11.51
C THR A 297 23.35 -7.29 -11.40
N MET A 298 22.85 -6.70 -10.31
CA MET A 298 22.83 -5.26 -10.13
C MET A 298 24.24 -4.71 -9.93
N PRO A 299 24.66 -3.65 -10.66
CA PRO A 299 25.97 -3.04 -10.45
C PRO A 299 26.17 -2.55 -9.02
N ALA A 300 27.33 -2.77 -8.44
CA ALA A 300 27.64 -2.36 -7.06
C ALA A 300 27.49 -0.84 -6.85
N ASN A 301 27.76 -0.03 -7.89
CA ASN A 301 27.66 1.42 -7.89
C ASN A 301 26.38 1.93 -8.57
N ALA A 302 25.33 1.10 -8.63
CA ALA A 302 24.06 1.48 -9.25
C ALA A 302 23.49 2.78 -8.63
N PRO A 303 23.04 3.74 -9.45
CA PRO A 303 22.50 5.02 -8.94
C PRO A 303 21.19 4.82 -8.16
N THR A 304 20.74 5.85 -7.47
CA THR A 304 19.42 5.90 -6.85
C THR A 304 18.65 7.10 -7.41
N PRO A 305 17.47 6.92 -8.01
CA PRO A 305 16.82 5.62 -8.26
C PRO A 305 17.51 4.80 -9.35
N TYR A 306 17.63 3.50 -9.14
CA TYR A 306 18.10 2.56 -10.16
C TYR A 306 16.95 2.24 -11.13
N ARG A 307 17.28 2.21 -12.41
CA ARG A 307 16.35 1.86 -13.50
C ARG A 307 16.78 0.50 -14.07
N PRO A 308 16.19 -0.61 -13.60
CA PRO A 308 16.59 -1.94 -14.04
C PRO A 308 16.25 -2.17 -15.51
N PRO A 309 17.03 -3.01 -16.25
CA PRO A 309 16.71 -3.40 -17.64
C PRO A 309 15.31 -4.00 -17.79
N LEU A 310 14.81 -4.67 -16.75
CA LEU A 310 13.45 -5.21 -16.65
C LEU A 310 12.38 -4.16 -16.96
N LEU A 311 12.60 -2.90 -16.64
CA LEU A 311 11.64 -1.82 -16.89
C LEU A 311 11.27 -1.68 -18.38
N ALA A 312 12.16 -2.04 -19.31
CA ALA A 312 11.88 -2.00 -20.74
C ALA A 312 10.77 -2.97 -21.18
N ARG A 313 10.48 -4.00 -20.38
CA ARG A 313 9.43 -4.98 -20.66
C ARG A 313 8.02 -4.43 -20.54
N ARG A 314 7.83 -3.34 -19.80
CA ARG A 314 6.49 -2.76 -19.56
C ARG A 314 5.70 -2.39 -20.81
N ASP A 315 6.41 -2.12 -21.91
CA ASP A 315 5.83 -1.74 -23.19
C ASP A 315 5.90 -2.87 -24.24
N GLN A 316 6.29 -4.09 -23.80
CA GLN A 316 6.36 -5.30 -24.63
C GLN A 316 5.23 -6.26 -24.26
N PRO A 317 4.73 -7.08 -25.21
CA PRO A 317 3.81 -8.17 -24.89
C PRO A 317 4.38 -9.12 -23.85
N LEU A 318 3.51 -9.76 -23.10
CA LEU A 318 3.91 -10.94 -22.34
C LEU A 318 4.16 -12.10 -23.31
N PRO A 319 5.31 -12.79 -23.24
CA PRO A 319 5.69 -13.84 -24.17
C PRO A 319 4.84 -15.11 -24.08
#